data_2e367b9816b420d740c3648f89ecabc2
#
_entry.id   2e367b9816b420d740c3648f89ecabc2
#
_cell.length_a   1.000
_cell.length_b   1.000
_cell.length_c   1.000
_cell.angle_alpha   90.00
_cell.angle_beta   90.00
_cell.angle_gamma   90.00
#
_symmetry.space_group_name_H-M   'P 1'
#
loop_
_entity.id
_entity.type
_entity.pdbx_description
1 polymer ?
#
loop_
_entity_poly.entity_id
_entity_poly.type
_entity_poly.pdbx_seq_one_letter_code
_entity_poly.pdbx_strand_id
1 'polypeptide(L)'
;MSDARARFLHTMLRVKNLDRSVEFYTKLMGMKELRRHEVPDGKYTLSFVGYGDEAQTTVLELTYNWGQDGGYEIGTGFGHLAVGVPDVAGTCERLRAAGGRITREAGPVKFGTTIIAFVEDPDGYKIELVQRG
;
A
#
# COMPACT_ATOMS: atom_id res chain seq x y z
N MET A 1 19.18 -21.37 9.35
CA MET A 1 19.96 -20.20 9.78
C MET A 1 19.81 -19.08 8.78
N SER A 2 19.49 -17.88 9.21
CA SER A 2 19.31 -16.75 8.30
C SER A 2 20.65 -16.07 8.02
N ASP A 3 20.74 -15.44 6.84
CA ASP A 3 21.84 -14.55 6.51
C ASP A 3 21.47 -13.15 7.04
N ALA A 4 22.26 -12.64 8.00
CA ALA A 4 21.99 -11.34 8.63
C ALA A 4 22.03 -10.16 7.62
N ARG A 5 22.62 -10.37 6.44
CA ARG A 5 22.66 -9.36 5.37
C ARG A 5 21.41 -9.38 4.49
N ALA A 6 20.63 -10.46 4.55
CA ALA A 6 19.38 -10.54 3.79
C ALA A 6 18.31 -9.67 4.46
N ARG A 7 17.50 -8.97 3.65
CA ARG A 7 16.35 -8.24 4.15
C ARG A 7 15.28 -8.15 3.08
N PHE A 8 14.07 -7.92 3.49
CA PHE A 8 12.93 -7.76 2.60
C PHE A 8 12.99 -6.37 1.95
N LEU A 9 13.09 -6.30 0.63
CA LEU A 9 13.28 -5.04 -0.09
C LEU A 9 11.95 -4.38 -0.42
N HIS A 10 11.06 -5.09 -1.10
CA HIS A 10 9.78 -4.52 -1.51
C HIS A 10 8.77 -5.60 -1.86
N THR A 11 7.51 -5.20 -1.84
CA THR A 11 6.40 -5.95 -2.42
C THR A 11 5.95 -5.19 -3.67
N MET A 12 5.73 -5.90 -4.78
CA MET A 12 5.26 -5.28 -6.02
C MET A 12 3.77 -5.52 -6.19
N LEU A 13 3.04 -4.45 -6.47
CA LEU A 13 1.62 -4.49 -6.81
C LEU A 13 1.43 -3.93 -8.21
N ARG A 14 0.61 -4.61 -9.01
CA ARG A 14 0.22 -4.10 -10.33
C ARG A 14 -0.99 -3.19 -10.18
N VAL A 15 -0.92 -2.02 -10.80
CA VAL A 15 -1.97 -1.00 -10.68
C VAL A 15 -2.44 -0.59 -12.08
N LYS A 16 -3.71 -0.22 -12.19
CA LYS A 16 -4.26 0.20 -13.49
C LYS A 16 -4.10 1.69 -13.76
N ASN A 17 -3.78 2.48 -12.76
CA ASN A 17 -3.56 3.92 -12.88
C ASN A 17 -2.49 4.34 -11.88
N LEU A 18 -1.27 4.51 -12.38
CA LEU A 18 -0.13 4.74 -11.50
C LEU A 18 -0.26 6.04 -10.71
N ASP A 19 -0.65 7.14 -11.36
CA ASP A 19 -0.76 8.42 -10.67
C ASP A 19 -1.79 8.39 -9.55
N ARG A 20 -2.92 7.72 -9.77
CA ARG A 20 -3.95 7.58 -8.76
C ARG A 20 -3.45 6.75 -7.57
N SER A 21 -2.73 5.68 -7.84
CA SER A 21 -2.18 4.83 -6.78
C SER A 21 -1.09 5.55 -6.00
N VAL A 22 -0.19 6.25 -6.69
CA VAL A 22 0.83 7.06 -6.02
C VAL A 22 0.19 8.13 -5.15
N GLU A 23 -0.85 8.80 -5.64
CA GLU A 23 -1.56 9.80 -4.84
C GLU A 23 -2.18 9.18 -3.58
N PHE A 24 -2.77 8.00 -3.70
CA PHE A 24 -3.34 7.29 -2.56
C PHE A 24 -2.26 7.03 -1.49
N TYR A 25 -1.16 6.40 -1.90
CA TYR A 25 -0.13 6.02 -0.94
C TYR A 25 0.65 7.21 -0.38
N THR A 26 0.77 8.30 -1.13
CA THR A 26 1.48 9.48 -0.65
C THR A 26 0.57 10.42 0.14
N LYS A 27 -0.53 10.86 -0.44
CA LYS A 27 -1.39 11.88 0.21
C LYS A 27 -2.24 11.31 1.33
N LEU A 28 -2.77 10.12 1.16
CA LEU A 28 -3.67 9.54 2.15
C LEU A 28 -2.95 8.67 3.17
N MET A 29 -1.93 7.92 2.73
CA MET A 29 -1.20 7.01 3.61
C MET A 29 0.08 7.61 4.17
N GLY A 30 0.50 8.78 3.68
CA GLY A 30 1.65 9.49 4.23
C GLY A 30 3.01 9.01 3.75
N MET A 31 3.06 8.17 2.72
CA MET A 31 4.33 7.74 2.13
C MET A 31 4.93 8.84 1.26
N LYS A 32 6.17 8.64 0.84
CA LYS A 32 6.83 9.47 -0.17
C LYS A 32 7.04 8.64 -1.42
N GLU A 33 6.93 9.30 -2.58
CA GLU A 33 7.38 8.67 -3.82
C GLU A 33 8.90 8.79 -3.86
N LEU A 34 9.59 7.66 -3.80
CA LEU A 34 11.05 7.63 -3.68
C LEU A 34 11.73 7.75 -5.04
N ARG A 35 11.16 7.09 -6.05
CA ARG A 35 11.65 7.19 -7.42
C ARG A 35 10.62 6.62 -8.38
N ARG A 36 10.71 7.02 -9.63
CA ARG A 36 9.82 6.56 -10.70
C ARG A 36 10.65 6.26 -11.94
N HIS A 37 10.36 5.16 -12.62
CA HIS A 37 11.05 4.74 -13.84
C HIS A 37 10.07 4.38 -14.94
N GLU A 38 10.32 4.89 -16.14
CA GLU A 38 9.69 4.36 -17.34
C GLU A 38 10.63 3.35 -17.98
N VAL A 39 10.09 2.20 -18.40
CA VAL A 39 10.84 1.14 -19.06
C VAL A 39 10.20 0.88 -20.42
N PRO A 40 10.55 1.68 -21.46
CA PRO A 40 9.87 1.61 -22.76
C PRO A 40 9.98 0.24 -23.43
N ASP A 41 11.14 -0.42 -23.32
CA ASP A 41 11.32 -1.73 -23.93
C ASP A 41 10.38 -2.78 -23.31
N GLY A 42 10.04 -2.65 -22.04
CA GLY A 42 9.12 -3.53 -21.35
C GLY A 42 7.68 -3.00 -21.34
N LYS A 43 7.48 -1.77 -21.80
CA LYS A 43 6.17 -1.10 -21.85
C LYS A 43 5.51 -1.02 -20.48
N TYR A 44 6.28 -0.62 -19.48
CA TYR A 44 5.74 -0.38 -18.15
C TYR A 44 6.42 0.80 -17.48
N THR A 45 5.72 1.35 -16.48
CA THR A 45 6.23 2.41 -15.60
C THR A 45 6.08 1.92 -14.18
N LEU A 46 7.09 2.16 -13.35
CA LEU A 46 7.01 1.78 -11.95
C LEU A 46 7.37 2.94 -11.05
N SER A 47 6.86 2.89 -9.82
CA SER A 47 7.12 3.86 -8.78
C SER A 47 7.34 3.14 -7.47
N PHE A 48 8.36 3.57 -6.73
CA PHE A 48 8.61 3.08 -5.37
C PHE A 48 8.09 4.11 -4.39
N VAL A 49 7.23 3.67 -3.48
CA VAL A 49 6.65 4.51 -2.43
C VAL A 49 6.91 3.87 -1.07
N GLY A 50 7.14 4.68 -0.05
CA GLY A 50 7.42 4.16 1.28
C GLY A 50 7.57 5.27 2.31
N TYR A 51 7.87 4.84 3.54
CA TYR A 51 8.01 5.76 4.68
C TYR A 51 9.46 6.17 4.94
N GLY A 52 10.41 5.56 4.25
CA GLY A 52 11.81 5.88 4.43
C GLY A 52 12.65 5.45 3.25
N ASP A 53 13.96 5.59 3.38
CA ASP A 53 14.93 5.28 2.35
C ASP A 53 14.90 3.79 2.00
N GLU A 54 14.92 3.46 0.71
CA GLU A 54 14.96 2.07 0.23
C GLU A 54 16.17 1.30 0.77
N ALA A 55 17.27 1.99 1.04
CA ALA A 55 18.47 1.34 1.58
C ALA A 55 18.26 0.81 2.99
N GLN A 56 17.26 1.30 3.70
CA GLN A 56 17.06 1.00 5.12
C GLN A 56 15.67 0.48 5.46
N THR A 57 14.70 0.67 4.57
CA THR A 57 13.29 0.29 4.84
C THR A 57 12.74 -0.55 3.72
N THR A 58 11.70 -1.31 4.02
CA THR A 58 10.93 -2.05 3.03
C THR A 58 9.89 -1.11 2.43
N VAL A 59 9.71 -1.16 1.11
CA VAL A 59 8.86 -0.22 0.38
C VAL A 59 7.90 -0.98 -0.53
N LEU A 60 6.98 -0.27 -1.17
CA LEU A 60 6.11 -0.83 -2.20
C LEU A 60 6.65 -0.43 -3.57
N GLU A 61 6.59 -1.37 -4.51
CA GLU A 61 6.79 -1.09 -5.93
C GLU A 61 5.44 -1.16 -6.61
N LEU A 62 4.99 -0.05 -7.19
CA LEU A 62 3.75 0.03 -7.94
C LEU A 62 4.09 -0.03 -9.42
N THR A 63 3.53 -0.99 -10.14
CA THR A 63 3.85 -1.20 -11.55
C THR A 63 2.61 -1.04 -12.41
N TYR A 64 2.69 -0.12 -13.37
CA TYR A 64 1.65 0.06 -14.39
C TYR A 64 2.17 -0.51 -15.71
N ASN A 65 1.49 -1.52 -16.24
CA ASN A 65 1.77 -2.05 -17.58
C ASN A 65 0.96 -1.25 -18.58
N TRP A 66 1.63 -0.65 -19.55
CA TRP A 66 0.99 0.26 -20.52
C TRP A 66 -0.13 -0.45 -21.26
N GLY A 67 -1.29 0.19 -21.29
CA GLY A 67 -2.48 -0.35 -21.93
C GLY A 67 -3.33 -1.27 -21.06
N GLN A 68 -2.87 -1.59 -19.85
CA GLN A 68 -3.61 -2.46 -18.92
C GLN A 68 -4.46 -1.61 -17.97
N ASP A 69 -5.49 -0.95 -18.52
CA ASP A 69 -6.32 -0.03 -17.75
C ASP A 69 -7.55 -0.70 -17.14
N GLY A 70 -7.81 -1.96 -17.47
CA GLY A 70 -8.98 -2.70 -17.00
C GLY A 70 -8.86 -3.29 -15.61
N GLY A 71 -7.68 -3.19 -14.99
CA GLY A 71 -7.44 -3.75 -13.67
C GLY A 71 -6.94 -5.19 -13.73
N TYR A 72 -6.80 -5.80 -12.56
CA TYR A 72 -6.24 -7.13 -12.41
C TYR A 72 -7.12 -7.97 -11.50
N GLU A 73 -7.06 -9.28 -11.68
CA GLU A 73 -7.69 -10.21 -10.75
C GLU A 73 -6.75 -10.41 -9.56
N ILE A 74 -7.21 -10.02 -8.37
CA ILE A 74 -6.42 -10.20 -7.15
C ILE A 74 -6.52 -11.65 -6.67
N GLY A 75 -7.70 -12.26 -6.84
CA GLY A 75 -7.93 -13.64 -6.45
C GLY A 75 -8.03 -13.82 -4.93
N THR A 76 -7.94 -15.05 -4.50
CA THR A 76 -8.12 -15.42 -3.09
C THR A 76 -6.81 -15.70 -2.38
N GLY A 77 -5.68 -15.65 -3.08
CA GLY A 77 -4.37 -15.93 -2.50
C GLY A 77 -3.70 -14.72 -1.85
N PHE A 78 -4.13 -13.51 -2.22
CA PHE A 78 -3.61 -12.29 -1.61
C PHE A 78 -4.38 -11.99 -0.34
N GLY A 79 -3.67 -11.78 0.77
CA GLY A 79 -4.29 -11.37 2.02
C GLY A 79 -4.37 -9.84 2.10
N HIS A 80 -3.37 -9.24 2.68
CA HIS A 80 -3.32 -7.80 2.85
C HIS A 80 -1.89 -7.33 3.12
N LEU A 81 -1.68 -6.02 2.96
CA LEU A 81 -0.50 -5.33 3.48
C LEU A 81 -0.88 -4.75 4.84
N ALA A 82 0.08 -4.60 5.73
CA ALA A 82 -0.17 -3.97 7.02
C ALA A 82 0.65 -2.69 7.13
N VAL A 83 0.00 -1.62 7.61
CA VAL A 83 0.63 -0.32 7.81
C VAL A 83 0.37 0.11 9.25
N GLY A 84 1.44 0.38 9.99
CA GLY A 84 1.33 0.95 11.32
C GLY A 84 1.07 2.44 11.26
N VAL A 85 0.03 2.92 11.93
CA VAL A 85 -0.31 4.35 11.99
C VAL A 85 -0.57 4.74 13.44
N PRO A 86 -0.34 6.01 13.80
CA PRO A 86 -0.57 6.43 15.19
C PRO A 86 -2.05 6.53 15.55
N ASP A 87 -2.93 6.75 14.57
CA ASP A 87 -4.37 6.95 14.82
C ASP A 87 -5.16 6.28 13.69
N VAL A 88 -5.60 5.05 13.95
CA VAL A 88 -6.35 4.28 12.95
C VAL A 88 -7.69 4.95 12.62
N ALA A 89 -8.43 5.39 13.64
CA ALA A 89 -9.72 6.03 13.41
C ALA A 89 -9.58 7.32 12.59
N GLY A 90 -8.57 8.13 12.90
CA GLY A 90 -8.32 9.36 12.14
C GLY A 90 -7.89 9.10 10.71
N THR A 91 -7.09 8.06 10.49
CA THR A 91 -6.70 7.65 9.14
C THR A 91 -7.92 7.22 8.33
N CYS A 92 -8.81 6.43 8.93
CA CYS A 92 -10.06 6.03 8.27
C CYS A 92 -10.90 7.24 7.88
N GLU A 93 -10.98 8.25 8.75
CA GLU A 93 -11.78 9.45 8.44
C GLU A 93 -11.19 10.23 7.26
N ARG A 94 -9.87 10.34 7.19
CA ARG A 94 -9.22 10.99 6.04
C ARG A 94 -9.47 10.23 4.74
N LEU A 95 -9.37 8.90 4.80
CA LEU A 95 -9.65 8.05 3.65
C LEU A 95 -11.10 8.19 3.20
N ARG A 96 -12.04 8.16 4.15
CA ARG A 96 -13.47 8.28 3.86
C ARG A 96 -13.78 9.63 3.22
N ALA A 97 -13.21 10.72 3.74
CA ALA A 97 -13.41 12.06 3.19
C ALA A 97 -12.91 12.19 1.75
N ALA A 98 -11.90 11.39 1.39
CA ALA A 98 -11.34 11.38 0.03
C ALA A 98 -12.02 10.36 -0.88
N GLY A 99 -13.11 9.73 -0.44
CA GLY A 99 -13.83 8.73 -1.22
C GLY A 99 -13.24 7.33 -1.15
N GLY A 100 -12.34 7.09 -0.20
CA GLY A 100 -11.72 5.79 -0.01
C GLY A 100 -12.68 4.76 0.60
N ARG A 101 -12.29 3.50 0.51
CA ARG A 101 -13.14 2.39 0.95
C ARG A 101 -12.60 1.80 2.24
N ILE A 102 -13.43 1.82 3.28
CA ILE A 102 -13.15 1.16 4.54
C ILE A 102 -14.01 -0.11 4.59
N THR A 103 -13.37 -1.27 4.65
CA THR A 103 -14.08 -2.55 4.64
C THR A 103 -14.28 -3.11 6.05
N ARG A 104 -13.49 -2.66 7.02
CA ARG A 104 -13.69 -2.98 8.43
C ARG A 104 -13.35 -1.73 9.23
N GLU A 105 -14.33 -1.20 9.95
CA GLU A 105 -14.18 0.04 10.72
C GLU A 105 -13.15 -0.11 11.84
N ALA A 106 -12.60 1.03 12.28
CA ALA A 106 -11.64 1.05 13.38
C ALA A 106 -12.22 0.46 14.65
N GLY A 107 -11.49 -0.44 15.27
CA GLY A 107 -11.90 -1.07 16.51
C GLY A 107 -10.88 -2.11 16.93
N PRO A 108 -11.04 -2.67 18.14
CA PRO A 108 -10.07 -3.65 18.63
C PRO A 108 -10.10 -4.93 17.78
N VAL A 109 -8.93 -5.52 17.64
CA VAL A 109 -8.79 -6.81 16.98
C VAL A 109 -9.55 -7.86 17.80
N LYS A 110 -10.12 -8.87 17.10
CA LYS A 110 -10.80 -9.96 17.76
C LYS A 110 -9.83 -10.64 18.75
N PHE A 111 -10.32 -10.86 19.96
CA PHE A 111 -9.55 -11.47 21.06
C PHE A 111 -8.38 -10.64 21.56
N GLY A 112 -8.38 -9.31 21.32
CA GLY A 112 -7.33 -8.43 21.79
C GLY A 112 -7.76 -6.99 21.92
N THR A 113 -6.79 -6.10 22.14
CA THR A 113 -7.06 -4.68 22.39
C THR A 113 -6.46 -3.75 21.33
N THR A 114 -5.60 -4.26 20.45
CA THR A 114 -4.98 -3.45 19.40
C THR A 114 -6.06 -2.94 18.45
N ILE A 115 -6.07 -1.64 18.18
CA ILE A 115 -7.02 -1.04 17.24
C ILE A 115 -6.52 -1.29 15.83
N ILE A 116 -7.40 -1.83 15.00
CA ILE A 116 -7.13 -2.08 13.59
C ILE A 116 -8.30 -1.60 12.74
N ALA A 117 -8.06 -1.52 11.43
CA ALA A 117 -9.10 -1.34 10.43
C ALA A 117 -8.62 -1.99 9.15
N PHE A 118 -9.55 -2.29 8.24
CA PHE A 118 -9.19 -2.71 6.89
C PHE A 118 -9.73 -1.69 5.90
N VAL A 119 -8.88 -1.31 4.95
CA VAL A 119 -9.22 -0.40 3.87
C VAL A 119 -8.75 -1.01 2.56
N GLU A 120 -9.17 -0.43 1.44
CA GLU A 120 -8.70 -0.86 0.12
C GLU A 120 -8.05 0.31 -0.60
N ASP A 121 -7.00 -0.01 -1.37
CA ASP A 121 -6.39 0.98 -2.25
C ASP A 121 -7.24 1.13 -3.53
N PRO A 122 -6.86 2.03 -4.47
CA PRO A 122 -7.67 2.24 -5.67
C PRO A 122 -7.88 1.01 -6.54
N ASP A 123 -7.02 0.01 -6.46
CA ASP A 123 -7.16 -1.23 -7.22
C ASP A 123 -7.86 -2.34 -6.44
N GLY A 124 -8.19 -2.10 -5.19
CA GLY A 124 -8.85 -3.08 -4.35
C GLY A 124 -7.90 -3.92 -3.49
N TYR A 125 -6.61 -3.60 -3.48
CA TYR A 125 -5.68 -4.29 -2.60
C TYR A 125 -5.98 -3.92 -1.15
N LYS A 126 -6.15 -4.95 -0.32
CA LYS A 126 -6.53 -4.77 1.08
C LYS A 126 -5.34 -4.34 1.92
N ILE A 127 -5.57 -3.37 2.79
CA ILE A 127 -4.56 -2.86 3.72
C ILE A 127 -5.13 -2.92 5.13
N GLU A 128 -4.38 -3.57 6.02
CA GLU A 128 -4.69 -3.53 7.45
C GLU A 128 -3.99 -2.32 8.06
N LEU A 129 -4.75 -1.44 8.70
CA LEU A 129 -4.20 -0.35 9.51
C LEU A 129 -4.08 -0.84 10.93
N VAL A 130 -2.89 -0.71 11.51
CA VAL A 130 -2.61 -1.19 12.87
C VAL A 130 -2.14 0.00 13.70
N GLN A 131 -2.80 0.24 14.84
CA GLN A 131 -2.46 1.38 15.67
C GLN A 131 -1.15 1.14 16.39
N ARG A 132 -0.20 2.02 16.14
CA ARG A 132 1.14 1.98 16.69
C ARG A 132 1.55 3.39 17.05
N GLY A 133 2.26 3.54 18.08
CA GLY A 133 2.74 4.85 18.45
C GLY A 133 2.97 5.02 19.88
#